data_5340a9f962b036a52342c84812d494a9
#
_entry.id   5340a9f962b036a52342c84812d494a9
#
_cell.length_a   1.000
_cell.length_b   1.000
_cell.length_c   1.000
_cell.angle_alpha   90.00
_cell.angle_beta   90.00
_cell.angle_gamma   90.00
#
_symmetry.space_group_name_H-M   'P 1'
#
loop_
_entity.id
_entity.type
_entity.pdbx_description
1 polymer ?
#
loop_
_entity_poly.entity_id
_entity_poly.type
_entity_poly.pdbx_seq_one_letter_code
_entity_poly.pdbx_strand_id
1 'polypeptide(L)'
;MGETKYIFVTGGVASSLGKGIISSSIGKLLQARGYNVTIQKFDPYINIDPGTLNPYEHGECYVTVDGHEADLDLGHYERFLGIQTTKANNITTGRIYKSVIDKERRGDYLGKTIQVIPHITDEIKRNVKLLGSKYKFDFVITEIGGTVGDIESLPYLESIRQLKWEMGRNALCVHLTYVPYLAAAGELKTKPTQHSVKELQSVGIQPDVLVLRTEHELSTNLKKKVALFCNVDENAVVQSIDMPTIYEVPLRMQEQGLDVTILQKMGLPVGETPTLGPWRDLLDRRHKATKKVKIGLVGKYDLQDAYKSILEALSQAATYNDRKADIHFINSEKLTDANVEEQIKEMDGIIICPGFGQRGIEGKFVAIKYARTHNVPTFGICLGMQCMAIEFARNVLGYTDANSREMDEKTPHNVIDIMEEQKAITNMGGTMRLGAYECILDQHSKTFEAYKSEHIQERHRHRYEFNNDYKHCLLYTSPSPRDRQKS
;
A
#
# COMPACT_ATOMS: atom_id res chain seq x y z
N MET A 1 8.16 -9.16 -29.84
CA MET A 1 8.08 -9.03 -28.39
C MET A 1 8.82 -10.21 -27.78
N GLY A 2 9.72 -9.96 -26.83
CA GLY A 2 10.42 -11.03 -26.13
C GLY A 2 9.51 -11.77 -25.15
N GLU A 3 9.99 -12.87 -24.62
CA GLU A 3 9.33 -13.64 -23.58
C GLU A 3 9.36 -12.85 -22.25
N THR A 4 8.24 -12.83 -21.48
CA THR A 4 8.13 -12.14 -20.19
C THR A 4 9.20 -12.63 -19.21
N LYS A 5 9.87 -11.71 -18.53
CA LYS A 5 10.87 -11.98 -17.47
C LYS A 5 10.22 -11.88 -16.09
N TYR A 6 10.64 -12.77 -15.21
CA TYR A 6 10.10 -12.85 -13.83
C TYR A 6 11.20 -12.59 -12.80
N ILE A 7 10.93 -11.69 -11.89
CA ILE A 7 11.84 -11.38 -10.76
C ILE A 7 11.12 -11.73 -9.47
N PHE A 8 11.64 -12.69 -8.72
CA PHE A 8 11.11 -13.07 -7.42
C PHE A 8 11.89 -12.34 -6.32
N VAL A 9 11.18 -11.61 -5.48
CA VAL A 9 11.77 -10.89 -4.34
C VAL A 9 11.38 -11.61 -3.07
N THR A 10 12.35 -12.23 -2.42
CA THR A 10 12.21 -12.94 -1.14
C THR A 10 12.91 -12.20 -0.02
N GLY A 11 12.56 -12.45 1.23
CA GLY A 11 13.21 -11.84 2.38
C GLY A 11 13.50 -12.85 3.48
N GLY A 12 14.52 -12.61 4.25
CA GLY A 12 14.89 -13.42 5.39
C GLY A 12 15.44 -12.62 6.55
N VAL A 13 15.69 -13.27 7.68
CA VAL A 13 16.14 -12.72 8.96
C VAL A 13 15.01 -12.07 9.76
N ALA A 14 14.28 -11.10 9.19
CA ALA A 14 13.19 -10.38 9.87
C ALA A 14 12.12 -9.93 8.87
N SER A 15 10.93 -9.64 9.38
CA SER A 15 9.88 -8.95 8.65
C SER A 15 10.24 -7.45 8.47
N SER A 16 9.48 -6.75 7.65
CA SER A 16 9.59 -5.28 7.46
C SER A 16 10.96 -4.77 6.99
N LEU A 17 11.74 -5.61 6.30
CA LEU A 17 13.03 -5.21 5.71
C LEU A 17 12.89 -4.30 4.48
N GLY A 18 11.67 -4.10 3.98
CA GLY A 18 11.39 -3.24 2.83
C GLY A 18 11.38 -3.95 1.48
N LYS A 19 10.94 -5.23 1.43
CA LYS A 19 10.76 -5.97 0.16
C LYS A 19 9.93 -5.18 -0.85
N GLY A 20 8.79 -4.58 -0.41
CA GLY A 20 7.92 -3.78 -1.27
C GLY A 20 8.62 -2.58 -1.89
N ILE A 21 9.46 -1.89 -1.12
CA ILE A 21 10.23 -0.73 -1.60
C ILE A 21 11.33 -1.17 -2.58
N ILE A 22 12.00 -2.28 -2.32
CA ILE A 22 13.01 -2.83 -3.25
C ILE A 22 12.33 -3.32 -4.54
N SER A 23 11.20 -4.03 -4.46
CA SER A 23 10.40 -4.45 -5.63
C SER A 23 9.98 -3.24 -6.46
N SER A 24 9.46 -2.20 -5.81
CA SER A 24 9.07 -0.94 -6.44
C SER A 24 10.26 -0.21 -7.08
N SER A 25 11.43 -0.21 -6.42
CA SER A 25 12.66 0.39 -6.94
C SER A 25 13.18 -0.33 -8.18
N ILE A 26 13.21 -1.67 -8.16
CA ILE A 26 13.56 -2.48 -9.34
C ILE A 26 12.60 -2.16 -10.49
N GLY A 27 11.29 -2.16 -10.20
CA GLY A 27 10.27 -1.84 -11.20
C GLY A 27 10.47 -0.45 -11.81
N LYS A 28 10.73 0.55 -10.98
CA LYS A 28 10.99 1.93 -11.43
C LYS A 28 12.23 2.04 -12.31
N LEU A 29 13.32 1.37 -11.95
CA LEU A 29 14.55 1.37 -12.72
C LEU A 29 14.38 0.68 -14.08
N LEU A 30 13.66 -0.45 -14.12
CA LEU A 30 13.34 -1.15 -15.36
C LEU A 30 12.39 -0.34 -16.27
N GLN A 31 11.39 0.35 -15.68
CA GLN A 31 10.55 1.30 -16.44
C GLN A 31 11.38 2.44 -17.07
N ALA A 32 12.31 2.99 -16.30
CA ALA A 32 13.19 4.05 -16.80
C ALA A 32 14.06 3.60 -17.99
N ARG A 33 14.30 2.29 -18.12
CA ARG A 33 14.99 1.67 -19.26
C ARG A 33 14.04 1.32 -20.43
N GLY A 34 12.76 1.70 -20.32
CA GLY A 34 11.76 1.52 -21.38
C GLY A 34 10.99 0.21 -21.35
N TYR A 35 11.14 -0.61 -20.30
CA TYR A 35 10.38 -1.85 -20.15
C TYR A 35 8.99 -1.62 -19.57
N ASN A 36 8.01 -2.40 -20.00
CA ASN A 36 6.68 -2.46 -19.42
C ASN A 36 6.69 -3.41 -18.21
N VAL A 37 6.48 -2.86 -17.02
CA VAL A 37 6.71 -3.56 -15.75
C VAL A 37 5.45 -3.55 -14.90
N THR A 38 5.16 -4.67 -14.25
CA THR A 38 4.17 -4.75 -13.17
C THR A 38 4.74 -5.49 -11.97
N ILE A 39 4.12 -5.27 -10.81
CA ILE A 39 4.49 -5.93 -9.56
C ILE A 39 3.26 -6.66 -9.02
N GLN A 40 3.47 -7.86 -8.46
CA GLN A 40 2.46 -8.61 -7.73
C GLN A 40 3.00 -9.05 -6.38
N LYS A 41 2.10 -9.21 -5.41
CA LYS A 41 2.42 -9.66 -4.06
C LYS A 41 1.71 -10.97 -3.75
N PHE A 42 2.44 -11.89 -3.15
CA PHE A 42 1.91 -13.13 -2.60
C PHE A 42 2.03 -13.09 -1.08
N ASP A 43 0.89 -13.09 -0.40
CA ASP A 43 0.82 -13.05 1.05
C ASP A 43 0.56 -14.44 1.63
N PRO A 44 1.40 -14.90 2.60
CA PRO A 44 1.34 -16.28 3.09
C PRO A 44 0.21 -16.54 4.09
N TYR A 45 -0.54 -15.53 4.51
CA TYR A 45 -1.65 -15.75 5.45
C TYR A 45 -2.86 -16.46 4.80
N ILE A 46 -3.66 -17.13 5.64
CA ILE A 46 -4.82 -17.95 5.22
C ILE A 46 -6.07 -17.11 4.92
N ASN A 47 -6.10 -15.83 5.27
CA ASN A 47 -7.21 -14.96 4.92
C ASN A 47 -7.38 -14.89 3.40
N ILE A 48 -8.62 -14.81 2.93
CA ILE A 48 -8.94 -14.69 1.49
C ILE A 48 -8.42 -13.34 0.95
N ASP A 49 -8.60 -12.30 1.75
CA ASP A 49 -8.12 -10.94 1.53
C ASP A 49 -7.91 -10.23 2.88
N PRO A 50 -7.27 -9.05 2.92
CA PRO A 50 -7.06 -8.31 4.16
C PRO A 50 -8.26 -7.46 4.61
N GLY A 51 -9.41 -7.54 3.95
CA GLY A 51 -10.57 -6.67 4.22
C GLY A 51 -11.12 -6.75 5.64
N THR A 52 -10.94 -7.90 6.30
CA THR A 52 -11.39 -8.12 7.69
C THR A 52 -10.25 -8.06 8.71
N LEU A 53 -9.01 -7.80 8.27
CA LEU A 53 -7.86 -7.75 9.15
C LEU A 53 -7.83 -6.46 9.99
N ASN A 54 -7.22 -6.57 11.18
CA ASN A 54 -7.06 -5.43 12.07
C ASN A 54 -5.97 -4.48 11.55
N PRO A 55 -6.26 -3.18 11.34
CA PRO A 55 -5.26 -2.21 10.90
C PRO A 55 -4.05 -2.05 11.82
N TYR A 56 -4.15 -2.41 13.10
CA TYR A 56 -3.01 -2.42 14.01
C TYR A 56 -1.99 -3.52 13.71
N GLU A 57 -2.43 -4.62 13.07
CA GLU A 57 -1.56 -5.76 12.76
C GLU A 57 -1.04 -5.71 11.31
N HIS A 58 -1.87 -5.24 10.38
CA HIS A 58 -1.60 -5.33 8.94
C HIS A 58 -1.54 -3.97 8.22
N GLY A 59 -1.75 -2.86 8.93
CA GLY A 59 -1.86 -1.54 8.32
C GLY A 59 -3.18 -1.33 7.58
N GLU A 60 -3.21 -0.34 6.68
CA GLU A 60 -4.40 -0.05 5.89
C GLU A 60 -4.72 -1.16 4.88
N CYS A 61 -6.01 -1.41 4.67
CA CYS A 61 -6.47 -2.22 3.55
C CYS A 61 -6.51 -1.36 2.29
N TYR A 62 -5.66 -1.68 1.30
CA TYR A 62 -5.62 -1.01 0.02
C TYR A 62 -6.67 -1.59 -0.93
N VAL A 63 -7.29 -0.77 -1.78
CA VAL A 63 -8.31 -1.23 -2.74
C VAL A 63 -7.83 -1.02 -4.16
N THR A 64 -7.84 -2.09 -4.96
CA THR A 64 -7.48 -2.02 -6.38
C THR A 64 -8.60 -1.41 -7.22
N VAL A 65 -8.31 -1.03 -8.47
CA VAL A 65 -9.31 -0.42 -9.36
C VAL A 65 -10.52 -1.33 -9.63
N ASP A 66 -10.32 -2.65 -9.64
CA ASP A 66 -11.37 -3.66 -9.85
C ASP A 66 -12.04 -4.14 -8.55
N GLY A 67 -11.81 -3.42 -7.43
CA GLY A 67 -12.54 -3.64 -6.17
C GLY A 67 -12.00 -4.79 -5.31
N HIS A 68 -10.73 -5.19 -5.50
CA HIS A 68 -10.12 -6.16 -4.60
C HIS A 68 -9.50 -5.46 -3.38
N GLU A 69 -9.82 -5.94 -2.19
CA GLU A 69 -9.16 -5.58 -0.94
C GLU A 69 -7.79 -6.24 -0.90
N ALA A 70 -6.74 -5.45 -0.73
CA ALA A 70 -5.36 -5.85 -0.93
C ALA A 70 -4.44 -5.31 0.17
N ASP A 71 -3.24 -5.84 0.23
CA ASP A 71 -2.18 -5.37 1.12
C ASP A 71 -1.71 -3.95 0.75
N LEU A 72 -1.28 -3.19 1.76
CA LEU A 72 -0.83 -1.79 1.62
C LEU A 72 0.36 -1.60 0.66
N ASP A 73 1.17 -2.63 0.44
CA ASP A 73 2.32 -2.57 -0.47
C ASP A 73 1.90 -2.29 -1.93
N LEU A 74 0.67 -2.66 -2.32
CA LEU A 74 0.16 -2.30 -3.63
C LEU A 74 0.11 -0.79 -3.85
N GLY A 75 -0.15 -0.02 -2.79
CA GLY A 75 -0.04 1.44 -2.82
C GLY A 75 1.39 1.92 -3.14
N HIS A 76 2.41 1.26 -2.62
CA HIS A 76 3.80 1.55 -2.99
C HIS A 76 4.06 1.24 -4.46
N TYR A 77 3.60 0.09 -4.97
CA TYR A 77 3.78 -0.28 -6.37
C TYR A 77 3.16 0.77 -7.30
N GLU A 78 1.93 1.19 -7.03
CA GLU A 78 1.24 2.21 -7.83
C GLU A 78 1.95 3.56 -7.76
N ARG A 79 2.36 4.02 -6.58
CA ARG A 79 3.06 5.31 -6.42
C ARG A 79 4.41 5.36 -7.11
N PHE A 80 5.17 4.25 -7.09
CA PHE A 80 6.49 4.20 -7.72
C PHE A 80 6.40 4.06 -9.24
N LEU A 81 5.51 3.22 -9.74
CA LEU A 81 5.43 2.90 -11.15
C LEU A 81 4.44 3.77 -11.94
N GLY A 82 3.53 4.47 -11.26
CA GLY A 82 2.46 5.21 -11.93
C GLY A 82 1.48 4.31 -12.68
N ILE A 83 1.24 3.10 -12.16
CA ILE A 83 0.32 2.10 -12.73
C ILE A 83 -0.91 1.94 -11.84
N GLN A 84 -1.92 1.25 -12.36
CA GLN A 84 -3.06 0.77 -11.59
C GLN A 84 -2.93 -0.73 -11.37
N THR A 85 -3.21 -1.18 -10.14
CA THR A 85 -3.24 -2.59 -9.78
C THR A 85 -4.64 -3.17 -9.78
N THR A 86 -4.73 -4.48 -9.95
CA THR A 86 -5.95 -5.27 -9.99
C THR A 86 -5.84 -6.45 -9.03
N LYS A 87 -6.91 -7.21 -8.86
CA LYS A 87 -6.91 -8.45 -8.07
C LYS A 87 -5.86 -9.49 -8.49
N ALA A 88 -5.30 -9.36 -9.69
CA ALA A 88 -4.22 -10.22 -10.16
C ALA A 88 -2.86 -9.82 -9.57
N ASN A 89 -2.75 -8.62 -8.99
CA ASN A 89 -1.53 -8.12 -8.38
C ASN A 89 -1.38 -8.48 -6.89
N ASN A 90 -2.44 -9.01 -6.24
CA ASN A 90 -2.35 -9.49 -4.86
C ASN A 90 -3.02 -10.86 -4.72
N ILE A 91 -2.27 -11.83 -4.25
CA ILE A 91 -2.71 -13.22 -4.08
C ILE A 91 -2.36 -13.68 -2.67
N THR A 92 -3.36 -14.20 -1.95
CA THR A 92 -3.18 -14.77 -0.61
C THR A 92 -3.15 -16.30 -0.67
N THR A 93 -2.55 -16.93 0.34
CA THR A 93 -2.63 -18.39 0.53
C THR A 93 -4.07 -18.85 0.58
N GLY A 94 -4.95 -18.10 1.29
CA GLY A 94 -6.38 -18.43 1.37
C GLY A 94 -7.05 -18.53 0.01
N ARG A 95 -6.77 -17.58 -0.90
CA ARG A 95 -7.30 -17.62 -2.29
C ARG A 95 -6.78 -18.81 -3.08
N ILE A 96 -5.49 -19.16 -2.95
CA ILE A 96 -4.90 -20.31 -3.63
C ILE A 96 -5.57 -21.60 -3.16
N TYR A 97 -5.64 -21.82 -1.84
CA TYR A 97 -6.24 -23.03 -1.28
C TYR A 97 -7.73 -23.12 -1.59
N LYS A 98 -8.46 -22.01 -1.44
CA LYS A 98 -9.88 -21.95 -1.81
C LYS A 98 -10.09 -22.34 -3.28
N SER A 99 -9.28 -21.81 -4.20
CA SER A 99 -9.38 -22.15 -5.63
C SER A 99 -9.19 -23.65 -5.88
N VAL A 100 -8.20 -24.26 -5.23
CA VAL A 100 -7.93 -25.71 -5.36
C VAL A 100 -9.04 -26.54 -4.73
N ILE A 101 -9.51 -26.18 -3.55
CA ILE A 101 -10.62 -26.87 -2.87
C ILE A 101 -11.92 -26.78 -3.67
N ASP A 102 -12.25 -25.60 -4.19
CA ASP A 102 -13.42 -25.39 -5.03
C ASP A 102 -13.38 -26.24 -6.31
N LYS A 103 -12.20 -26.38 -6.93
CA LYS A 103 -11.99 -27.27 -8.09
C LYS A 103 -12.17 -28.74 -7.71
N GLU A 104 -11.64 -29.15 -6.57
CA GLU A 104 -11.81 -30.51 -6.05
C GLU A 104 -13.31 -30.82 -5.83
N ARG A 105 -14.05 -29.92 -5.17
CA ARG A 105 -15.50 -30.08 -4.92
C ARG A 105 -16.32 -30.14 -6.21
N ARG A 106 -15.91 -29.48 -7.29
CA ARG A 106 -16.55 -29.57 -8.60
C ARG A 106 -16.18 -30.84 -9.38
N GLY A 107 -15.20 -31.63 -8.92
CA GLY A 107 -14.72 -32.81 -9.62
C GLY A 107 -13.70 -32.54 -10.74
N ASP A 108 -13.12 -31.35 -10.81
CA ASP A 108 -12.19 -30.95 -11.87
C ASP A 108 -10.93 -31.83 -11.91
N TYR A 109 -10.60 -32.52 -10.83
CA TYR A 109 -9.43 -33.39 -10.71
C TYR A 109 -9.72 -34.88 -10.95
N LEU A 110 -10.95 -35.24 -11.36
CA LEU A 110 -11.32 -36.58 -11.77
C LEU A 110 -10.96 -37.68 -10.75
N GLY A 111 -11.19 -37.41 -9.46
CA GLY A 111 -10.95 -38.36 -8.37
C GLY A 111 -9.49 -38.55 -7.93
N LYS A 112 -8.57 -37.73 -8.41
CA LYS A 112 -7.16 -37.74 -7.95
C LYS A 112 -7.04 -37.23 -6.51
N THR A 113 -6.08 -37.79 -5.78
CA THR A 113 -5.66 -37.26 -4.47
C THR A 113 -5.01 -35.89 -4.66
N ILE A 114 -5.53 -34.88 -3.97
CA ILE A 114 -5.04 -33.51 -4.06
C ILE A 114 -3.96 -33.30 -2.99
N GLN A 115 -2.81 -32.77 -3.40
CA GLN A 115 -1.62 -32.55 -2.57
C GLN A 115 -1.09 -31.14 -2.77
N VAL A 116 -0.22 -30.68 -1.87
CA VAL A 116 0.46 -29.38 -2.02
C VAL A 116 1.26 -29.35 -3.33
N ILE A 117 2.05 -30.39 -3.58
CA ILE A 117 2.72 -30.62 -4.86
C ILE A 117 1.98 -31.76 -5.59
N PRO A 118 1.47 -31.56 -6.81
CA PRO A 118 1.62 -30.36 -7.65
C PRO A 118 0.47 -29.35 -7.55
N HIS A 119 -0.67 -29.63 -6.89
CA HIS A 119 -1.93 -28.90 -7.11
C HIS A 119 -1.90 -27.47 -6.59
N ILE A 120 -1.36 -27.24 -5.36
CA ILE A 120 -1.19 -25.90 -4.80
C ILE A 120 -0.06 -25.16 -5.54
N THR A 121 1.07 -25.83 -5.78
CA THR A 121 2.19 -25.20 -6.51
C THR A 121 1.83 -24.83 -7.94
N ASP A 122 1.04 -25.63 -8.66
CA ASP A 122 0.58 -25.30 -10.00
C ASP A 122 -0.39 -24.12 -9.99
N GLU A 123 -1.26 -24.02 -8.99
CA GLU A 123 -2.15 -22.87 -8.84
C GLU A 123 -1.35 -21.58 -8.52
N ILE A 124 -0.31 -21.65 -7.70
CA ILE A 124 0.61 -20.53 -7.46
C ILE A 124 1.32 -20.14 -8.76
N LYS A 125 1.92 -21.09 -9.46
CA LYS A 125 2.62 -20.85 -10.74
C LYS A 125 1.69 -20.25 -11.80
N ARG A 126 0.44 -20.71 -11.86
CA ARG A 126 -0.59 -20.14 -12.75
C ARG A 126 -0.83 -18.65 -12.46
N ASN A 127 -0.96 -18.28 -11.18
CA ASN A 127 -1.16 -16.89 -10.77
C ASN A 127 0.10 -16.04 -11.03
N VAL A 128 1.31 -16.56 -10.81
CA VAL A 128 2.56 -15.87 -11.17
C VAL A 128 2.59 -15.51 -12.65
N LYS A 129 2.25 -16.48 -13.52
CA LYS A 129 2.30 -16.31 -14.98
C LYS A 129 1.15 -15.45 -15.53
N LEU A 130 0.06 -15.26 -14.77
CA LEU A 130 -1.17 -14.65 -15.25
C LEU A 130 -0.97 -13.24 -15.82
N LEU A 131 -0.21 -12.39 -15.11
CA LEU A 131 0.02 -11.01 -15.54
C LEU A 131 0.86 -10.94 -16.83
N GLY A 132 1.91 -11.73 -16.91
CA GLY A 132 2.75 -11.81 -18.11
C GLY A 132 1.99 -12.34 -19.33
N SER A 133 1.19 -13.40 -19.15
CA SER A 133 0.46 -14.03 -20.26
C SER A 133 -0.73 -13.19 -20.75
N LYS A 134 -1.48 -12.57 -19.82
CA LYS A 134 -2.71 -11.83 -20.15
C LYS A 134 -2.44 -10.40 -20.64
N TYR A 135 -1.48 -9.70 -20.02
CA TYR A 135 -1.27 -8.25 -20.22
C TYR A 135 0.04 -7.91 -20.94
N LYS A 136 0.84 -8.90 -21.32
CA LYS A 136 2.08 -8.74 -22.12
C LYS A 136 3.09 -7.77 -21.49
N PHE A 137 3.31 -7.88 -20.18
CA PHE A 137 4.41 -7.18 -19.52
C PHE A 137 5.77 -7.77 -19.92
N ASP A 138 6.78 -6.92 -20.06
CA ASP A 138 8.17 -7.37 -20.25
C ASP A 138 8.73 -7.96 -18.96
N PHE A 139 8.38 -7.36 -17.81
CA PHE A 139 8.76 -7.83 -16.50
C PHE A 139 7.56 -7.96 -15.56
N VAL A 140 7.50 -9.08 -14.86
CA VAL A 140 6.63 -9.30 -13.71
C VAL A 140 7.51 -9.50 -12.47
N ILE A 141 7.43 -8.57 -11.53
CA ILE A 141 8.13 -8.66 -10.25
C ILE A 141 7.15 -9.29 -9.25
N THR A 142 7.54 -10.38 -8.62
CA THR A 142 6.71 -11.08 -7.63
C THR A 142 7.36 -10.97 -6.26
N GLU A 143 6.75 -10.19 -5.39
CA GLU A 143 7.16 -10.12 -3.98
C GLU A 143 6.52 -11.25 -3.19
N ILE A 144 7.35 -12.00 -2.46
CA ILE A 144 6.88 -13.04 -1.56
C ILE A 144 6.81 -12.49 -0.14
N GLY A 145 5.62 -12.45 0.41
CA GLY A 145 5.36 -12.07 1.80
C GLY A 145 5.97 -13.07 2.78
N GLY A 146 6.07 -12.69 4.05
CA GLY A 146 6.70 -13.50 5.09
C GLY A 146 8.22 -13.53 5.00
N THR A 147 8.82 -14.45 5.74
CA THR A 147 10.26 -14.64 5.89
C THR A 147 10.66 -16.04 5.41
N VAL A 148 11.77 -16.14 4.70
CA VAL A 148 12.32 -17.45 4.34
C VAL A 148 12.65 -18.23 5.61
N GLY A 149 12.11 -19.46 5.73
CA GLY A 149 12.11 -20.28 6.93
C GLY A 149 10.74 -20.42 7.61
N ASP A 150 9.80 -19.50 7.30
CA ASP A 150 8.43 -19.61 7.79
C ASP A 150 7.68 -20.75 7.06
N ILE A 151 6.91 -21.54 7.82
CA ILE A 151 6.15 -22.69 7.28
C ILE A 151 5.18 -22.23 6.20
N GLU A 152 4.54 -21.09 6.40
CA GLU A 152 3.53 -20.52 5.51
C GLU A 152 4.11 -20.16 4.13
N SER A 153 5.41 -19.88 4.06
CA SER A 153 6.09 -19.47 2.82
C SER A 153 6.54 -20.67 1.97
N LEU A 154 6.59 -21.88 2.52
CA LEU A 154 7.15 -23.06 1.83
C LEU A 154 6.49 -23.39 0.48
N PRO A 155 5.14 -23.36 0.31
CA PRO A 155 4.53 -23.61 -1.00
C PRO A 155 4.92 -22.58 -2.06
N TYR A 156 5.14 -21.34 -1.67
CA TYR A 156 5.61 -20.27 -2.58
C TYR A 156 7.07 -20.51 -2.98
N LEU A 157 7.94 -20.80 -2.02
CA LEU A 157 9.35 -21.08 -2.29
C LEU A 157 9.50 -22.30 -3.19
N GLU A 158 8.75 -23.39 -2.94
CA GLU A 158 8.73 -24.54 -3.83
C GLU A 158 8.26 -24.18 -5.25
N SER A 159 7.25 -23.34 -5.38
CA SER A 159 6.76 -22.86 -6.67
C SER A 159 7.82 -22.03 -7.42
N ILE A 160 8.55 -21.16 -6.71
CA ILE A 160 9.67 -20.37 -7.27
C ILE A 160 10.79 -21.29 -7.72
N ARG A 161 11.15 -22.31 -6.93
CA ARG A 161 12.16 -23.29 -7.30
C ARG A 161 11.81 -23.97 -8.63
N GLN A 162 10.55 -24.41 -8.78
CA GLN A 162 10.05 -24.99 -10.02
C GLN A 162 10.07 -23.99 -11.17
N LEU A 163 9.60 -22.75 -10.96
CA LEU A 163 9.57 -21.72 -11.98
C LEU A 163 10.98 -21.32 -12.44
N LYS A 164 11.95 -21.21 -11.54
CA LYS A 164 13.36 -20.95 -11.92
C LYS A 164 13.91 -22.07 -12.80
N TRP A 165 13.57 -23.30 -12.52
CA TRP A 165 13.94 -24.44 -13.35
C TRP A 165 13.26 -24.40 -14.73
N GLU A 166 11.94 -24.18 -14.76
CA GLU A 166 11.15 -24.13 -16.00
C GLU A 166 11.55 -22.97 -16.94
N MET A 167 11.86 -21.80 -16.37
CA MET A 167 12.08 -20.56 -17.13
C MET A 167 13.56 -20.24 -17.38
N GLY A 168 14.47 -20.89 -16.69
CA GLY A 168 15.90 -20.65 -16.83
C GLY A 168 16.28 -19.18 -16.66
N ARG A 169 16.90 -18.57 -17.66
CA ARG A 169 17.32 -17.15 -17.61
C ARG A 169 16.16 -16.14 -17.58
N ASN A 170 14.93 -16.57 -17.77
CA ASN A 170 13.76 -15.70 -17.68
C ASN A 170 13.23 -15.54 -16.25
N ALA A 171 13.85 -16.21 -15.26
CA ALA A 171 13.50 -16.14 -13.85
C ALA A 171 14.72 -15.81 -12.99
N LEU A 172 14.63 -14.77 -12.17
CA LEU A 172 15.69 -14.27 -11.29
C LEU A 172 15.15 -14.16 -9.86
N CYS A 173 15.99 -14.51 -8.87
CA CYS A 173 15.68 -14.36 -7.44
C CYS A 173 16.55 -13.26 -6.82
N VAL A 174 15.88 -12.24 -6.30
CA VAL A 174 16.48 -11.20 -5.44
C VAL A 174 16.15 -11.54 -3.99
N HIS A 175 17.15 -11.71 -3.17
CA HIS A 175 16.95 -12.01 -1.75
C HIS A 175 17.38 -10.86 -0.86
N LEU A 176 16.43 -10.33 -0.09
CA LEU A 176 16.64 -9.24 0.85
C LEU A 176 16.95 -9.79 2.24
N THR A 177 18.07 -9.37 2.83
CA THR A 177 18.51 -9.80 4.16
C THR A 177 18.93 -8.61 5.02
N TYR A 178 19.25 -8.89 6.29
CA TYR A 178 19.68 -7.87 7.26
C TYR A 178 21.10 -8.10 7.74
N VAL A 179 21.88 -7.03 7.77
CA VAL A 179 23.24 -6.99 8.34
C VAL A 179 23.20 -6.05 9.55
N PRO A 180 22.94 -6.59 10.76
CA PRO A 180 22.85 -5.78 11.96
C PRO A 180 24.17 -5.16 12.37
N TYR A 181 24.12 -3.95 12.92
CA TYR A 181 25.20 -3.33 13.62
C TYR A 181 25.10 -3.64 15.12
N LEU A 182 26.13 -4.26 15.68
CA LEU A 182 26.20 -4.52 17.12
C LEU A 182 26.94 -3.37 17.82
N ALA A 183 26.24 -2.43 18.38
CA ALA A 183 26.79 -1.24 19.00
C ALA A 183 27.85 -1.57 20.09
N ALA A 184 27.60 -2.63 20.90
CA ALA A 184 28.55 -3.06 21.93
C ALA A 184 29.90 -3.60 21.35
N ALA A 185 29.87 -4.13 20.14
CA ALA A 185 31.06 -4.66 19.45
C ALA A 185 31.64 -3.67 18.42
N GLY A 186 30.90 -2.59 18.11
CA GLY A 186 31.31 -1.59 17.11
C GLY A 186 31.41 -2.14 15.70
N GLU A 187 30.68 -3.19 15.35
CA GLU A 187 30.85 -3.86 14.06
C GLU A 187 29.55 -4.40 13.45
N LEU A 188 29.54 -4.49 12.12
CA LEU A 188 28.48 -5.12 11.33
C LEU A 188 28.66 -6.66 11.30
N LYS A 189 27.54 -7.39 11.47
CA LYS A 189 27.53 -8.85 11.52
C LYS A 189 26.86 -9.45 10.28
N THR A 190 27.63 -10.19 9.48
CA THR A 190 27.14 -10.85 8.26
C THR A 190 26.56 -12.24 8.48
N LYS A 191 26.65 -12.80 9.68
CA LYS A 191 26.14 -14.15 9.99
C LYS A 191 24.63 -14.30 9.75
N PRO A 192 23.75 -13.36 10.15
CA PRO A 192 22.32 -13.46 9.86
C PRO A 192 22.02 -13.59 8.37
N THR A 193 22.70 -12.78 7.53
CA THR A 193 22.62 -12.88 6.06
C THR A 193 23.03 -14.26 5.55
N GLN A 194 24.17 -14.78 6.02
CA GLN A 194 24.67 -16.10 5.61
C GLN A 194 23.68 -17.21 5.98
N HIS A 195 23.07 -17.14 7.16
CA HIS A 195 22.06 -18.12 7.59
C HIS A 195 20.78 -18.03 6.74
N SER A 196 20.29 -16.81 6.49
CA SER A 196 19.12 -16.59 5.65
C SER A 196 19.30 -17.12 4.22
N VAL A 197 20.47 -16.90 3.62
CA VAL A 197 20.79 -17.46 2.30
C VAL A 197 20.88 -18.97 2.33
N LYS A 198 21.47 -19.56 3.37
CA LYS A 198 21.50 -21.02 3.52
C LYS A 198 20.10 -21.61 3.66
N GLU A 199 19.21 -20.96 4.36
CA GLU A 199 17.82 -21.38 4.49
C GLU A 199 17.13 -21.37 3.11
N LEU A 200 17.32 -20.31 2.31
CA LEU A 200 16.82 -20.24 0.94
C LEU A 200 17.43 -21.33 0.04
N GLN A 201 18.73 -21.61 0.20
CA GLN A 201 19.41 -22.69 -0.53
C GLN A 201 18.91 -24.08 -0.12
N SER A 202 18.51 -24.28 1.16
CA SER A 202 17.99 -25.57 1.64
C SER A 202 16.70 -25.98 0.95
N VAL A 203 15.89 -25.01 0.50
CA VAL A 203 14.70 -25.26 -0.34
C VAL A 203 15.02 -25.27 -1.85
N GLY A 204 16.30 -25.30 -2.24
CA GLY A 204 16.74 -25.43 -3.62
C GLY A 204 16.75 -24.12 -4.44
N ILE A 205 16.76 -22.96 -3.81
CA ILE A 205 16.81 -21.67 -4.50
C ILE A 205 18.17 -21.00 -4.22
N GLN A 206 18.98 -20.83 -5.27
CA GLN A 206 20.15 -19.97 -5.24
C GLN A 206 19.70 -18.54 -5.55
N PRO A 207 19.95 -17.55 -4.67
CA PRO A 207 19.70 -16.15 -5.01
C PRO A 207 20.65 -15.68 -6.10
N ASP A 208 20.16 -14.88 -7.04
CA ASP A 208 20.95 -14.27 -8.11
C ASP A 208 21.49 -12.90 -7.69
N VAL A 209 20.75 -12.19 -6.85
CA VAL A 209 21.11 -10.87 -6.30
C VAL A 209 20.79 -10.86 -4.81
N LEU A 210 21.68 -10.27 -4.02
CA LEU A 210 21.46 -10.00 -2.60
C LEU A 210 21.29 -8.50 -2.38
N VAL A 211 20.24 -8.12 -1.65
CA VAL A 211 20.05 -6.77 -1.15
C VAL A 211 20.22 -6.79 0.36
N LEU A 212 21.23 -6.10 0.85
CA LEU A 212 21.64 -6.10 2.25
C LEU A 212 21.08 -4.85 2.95
N ARG A 213 20.04 -5.04 3.75
CA ARG A 213 19.52 -3.98 4.63
C ARG A 213 20.49 -3.75 5.78
N THR A 214 20.87 -2.52 6.04
CA THR A 214 21.79 -2.15 7.11
C THR A 214 21.66 -0.67 7.46
N GLU A 215 22.04 -0.33 8.70
CA GLU A 215 22.06 1.05 9.21
C GLU A 215 23.34 1.81 8.82
N HIS A 216 24.42 1.09 8.52
CA HIS A 216 25.73 1.66 8.23
C HIS A 216 26.28 1.20 6.88
N GLU A 217 27.14 2.01 6.28
CA GLU A 217 27.82 1.67 5.02
C GLU A 217 28.68 0.40 5.16
N LEU A 218 28.53 -0.51 4.20
CA LEU A 218 29.31 -1.74 4.12
C LEU A 218 30.65 -1.50 3.42
N SER A 219 31.73 -1.91 4.05
CA SER A 219 33.04 -1.91 3.37
C SER A 219 33.05 -2.91 2.21
N THR A 220 33.88 -2.63 1.20
CA THR A 220 34.10 -3.54 0.07
C THR A 220 34.49 -4.95 0.53
N ASN A 221 35.29 -5.07 1.58
CA ASN A 221 35.71 -6.36 2.12
C ASN A 221 34.52 -7.14 2.71
N LEU A 222 33.58 -6.48 3.37
CA LEU A 222 32.37 -7.14 3.87
C LEU A 222 31.46 -7.60 2.72
N LYS A 223 31.30 -6.78 1.66
CA LYS A 223 30.55 -7.19 0.46
C LYS A 223 31.18 -8.42 -0.21
N LYS A 224 32.51 -8.43 -0.40
CA LYS A 224 33.26 -9.60 -0.91
C LYS A 224 33.07 -10.84 -0.05
N LYS A 225 33.15 -10.68 1.27
CA LYS A 225 32.91 -11.77 2.21
C LYS A 225 31.48 -12.34 2.06
N VAL A 226 30.46 -11.49 1.98
CA VAL A 226 29.08 -11.94 1.78
C VAL A 226 28.92 -12.63 0.43
N ALA A 227 29.46 -12.08 -0.65
CA ALA A 227 29.45 -12.66 -1.98
C ALA A 227 30.00 -14.09 -1.97
N LEU A 228 31.17 -14.28 -1.37
CA LEU A 228 31.83 -15.59 -1.25
C LEU A 228 30.98 -16.60 -0.46
N PHE A 229 30.51 -16.21 0.73
CA PHE A 229 29.75 -17.13 1.60
C PHE A 229 28.35 -17.46 1.09
N CYS A 230 27.78 -16.59 0.26
CA CYS A 230 26.43 -16.73 -0.29
C CYS A 230 26.43 -17.23 -1.75
N ASN A 231 27.61 -17.45 -2.33
CA ASN A 231 27.80 -17.91 -3.70
C ASN A 231 27.08 -17.03 -4.74
N VAL A 232 27.32 -15.71 -4.65
CA VAL A 232 26.83 -14.71 -5.59
C VAL A 232 28.00 -13.85 -6.09
N ASP A 233 27.86 -13.21 -7.25
CA ASP A 233 28.86 -12.29 -7.78
C ASP A 233 28.98 -11.04 -6.90
N GLU A 234 30.18 -10.46 -6.78
CA GLU A 234 30.41 -9.26 -5.97
C GLU A 234 29.53 -8.07 -6.39
N ASN A 235 29.32 -7.89 -7.69
CA ASN A 235 28.44 -6.86 -8.25
C ASN A 235 26.94 -7.12 -8.02
N ALA A 236 26.58 -8.33 -7.62
CA ALA A 236 25.22 -8.70 -7.25
C ALA A 236 24.93 -8.54 -5.74
N VAL A 237 25.87 -8.03 -4.96
CA VAL A 237 25.69 -7.67 -3.55
C VAL A 237 25.45 -6.17 -3.43
N VAL A 238 24.20 -5.79 -3.29
CA VAL A 238 23.73 -4.39 -3.23
C VAL A 238 23.34 -4.04 -1.79
N GLN A 239 23.64 -2.84 -1.36
CA GLN A 239 23.32 -2.34 -0.03
C GLN A 239 22.08 -1.45 -0.06
N SER A 240 21.14 -1.70 0.84
CA SER A 240 20.01 -0.83 1.14
C SER A 240 20.19 -0.22 2.53
N ILE A 241 20.65 1.03 2.57
CA ILE A 241 20.79 1.82 3.80
C ILE A 241 19.51 2.62 4.05
N ASP A 242 19.31 3.06 5.29
CA ASP A 242 18.21 3.95 5.65
C ASP A 242 18.31 5.28 4.92
N MET A 243 17.23 5.66 4.27
CA MET A 243 17.15 6.91 3.51
C MET A 243 16.12 7.85 4.14
N PRO A 244 16.28 9.18 4.02
CA PRO A 244 15.33 10.17 4.55
C PRO A 244 13.91 10.00 4.00
N THR A 245 13.79 9.45 2.80
CA THR A 245 12.52 9.08 2.17
C THR A 245 12.67 7.83 1.31
N ILE A 246 11.62 7.01 1.28
CA ILE A 246 11.60 5.80 0.44
C ILE A 246 11.80 6.12 -1.06
N TYR A 247 11.49 7.33 -1.48
CA TYR A 247 11.65 7.78 -2.88
C TYR A 247 13.11 8.01 -3.30
N GLU A 248 14.06 8.04 -2.37
CA GLU A 248 15.50 8.07 -2.69
C GLU A 248 16.07 6.67 -2.99
N VAL A 249 15.41 5.62 -2.53
CA VAL A 249 15.88 4.23 -2.67
C VAL A 249 16.15 3.84 -4.13
N PRO A 250 15.30 4.16 -5.13
CA PRO A 250 15.60 3.82 -6.53
C PRO A 250 16.91 4.42 -7.02
N LEU A 251 17.22 5.67 -6.65
CA LEU A 251 18.47 6.32 -7.04
C LEU A 251 19.68 5.63 -6.43
N ARG A 252 19.59 5.28 -5.14
CA ARG A 252 20.65 4.55 -4.44
C ARG A 252 20.88 3.15 -5.02
N MET A 253 19.81 2.46 -5.44
CA MET A 253 19.91 1.17 -6.11
C MET A 253 20.54 1.31 -7.52
N GLN A 254 20.22 2.37 -8.25
CA GLN A 254 20.81 2.67 -9.55
C GLN A 254 22.33 2.95 -9.43
N GLU A 255 22.72 3.76 -8.46
CA GLU A 255 24.14 4.07 -8.19
C GLU A 255 24.97 2.81 -7.95
N GLN A 256 24.40 1.78 -7.35
CA GLN A 256 25.03 0.50 -7.12
C GLN A 256 24.89 -0.48 -8.28
N GLY A 257 24.24 -0.09 -9.37
CA GLY A 257 24.10 -0.88 -10.59
C GLY A 257 23.14 -2.06 -10.48
N LEU A 258 22.12 -1.98 -9.60
CA LEU A 258 21.15 -3.06 -9.41
C LEU A 258 20.43 -3.43 -10.72
N ASP A 259 19.96 -2.45 -11.46
CA ASP A 259 19.31 -2.60 -12.77
C ASP A 259 20.23 -3.19 -13.83
N VAL A 260 21.48 -2.75 -13.87
CA VAL A 260 22.54 -3.29 -14.76
C VAL A 260 22.75 -4.78 -14.44
N THR A 261 22.93 -5.12 -13.17
CA THR A 261 23.14 -6.50 -12.72
C THR A 261 21.95 -7.40 -13.09
N ILE A 262 20.72 -6.94 -12.90
CA ILE A 262 19.50 -7.68 -13.27
C ILE A 262 19.48 -7.95 -14.78
N LEU A 263 19.69 -6.93 -15.60
CA LEU A 263 19.70 -7.07 -17.07
C LEU A 263 20.78 -8.04 -17.54
N GLN A 264 22.00 -7.92 -17.02
CA GLN A 264 23.12 -8.81 -17.36
C GLN A 264 22.80 -10.28 -17.02
N LYS A 265 22.30 -10.54 -15.81
CA LYS A 265 21.92 -11.89 -15.40
C LYS A 265 20.80 -12.51 -16.24
N MET A 266 19.91 -11.69 -16.76
CA MET A 266 18.84 -12.12 -17.65
C MET A 266 19.23 -12.13 -19.14
N GLY A 267 20.50 -11.79 -19.46
CA GLY A 267 20.99 -11.76 -20.85
C GLY A 267 20.36 -10.67 -21.72
N LEU A 268 19.97 -9.56 -21.09
CA LEU A 268 19.38 -8.41 -21.77
C LEU A 268 20.42 -7.29 -22.01
N PRO A 269 20.26 -6.47 -23.05
CA PRO A 269 21.13 -5.34 -23.29
C PRO A 269 20.99 -4.29 -22.18
N VAL A 270 22.13 -3.78 -21.70
CA VAL A 270 22.14 -2.79 -20.62
C VAL A 270 21.80 -1.39 -21.12
N GLY A 271 22.29 -1.00 -22.31
CA GLY A 271 22.08 0.35 -22.85
C GLY A 271 22.67 1.46 -21.99
N GLU A 272 22.24 2.70 -22.22
CA GLU A 272 22.63 3.85 -21.43
C GLU A 272 21.89 3.88 -20.08
N THR A 273 22.54 4.47 -19.07
CA THR A 273 21.93 4.64 -17.75
C THR A 273 20.87 5.73 -17.80
N PRO A 274 19.59 5.45 -17.47
CA PRO A 274 18.54 6.45 -17.51
C PRO A 274 18.74 7.53 -16.44
N THR A 275 18.40 8.76 -16.76
CA THR A 275 18.61 9.92 -15.86
C THR A 275 17.64 9.99 -14.70
N LEU A 276 16.45 9.38 -14.81
CA LEU A 276 15.36 9.51 -13.84
C LEU A 276 14.95 10.99 -13.59
N GLY A 277 15.04 11.86 -14.62
CA GLY A 277 14.85 13.31 -14.48
C GLY A 277 13.64 13.72 -13.65
N PRO A 278 12.39 13.38 -14.04
CA PRO A 278 11.20 13.77 -13.28
C PRO A 278 11.19 13.27 -11.84
N TRP A 279 11.82 12.11 -11.56
CA TRP A 279 11.95 11.57 -10.22
C TRP A 279 12.95 12.39 -9.37
N ARG A 280 14.07 12.79 -9.94
CA ARG A 280 15.04 13.68 -9.30
C ARG A 280 14.46 15.06 -9.04
N ASP A 281 13.71 15.62 -9.99
CA ASP A 281 13.04 16.91 -9.84
C ASP A 281 12.05 16.91 -8.65
N LEU A 282 11.32 15.82 -8.46
CA LEU A 282 10.42 15.65 -7.29
C LEU A 282 11.22 15.65 -5.97
N LEU A 283 12.33 14.92 -5.92
CA LEU A 283 13.18 14.86 -4.73
C LEU A 283 13.86 16.19 -4.44
N ASP A 284 14.38 16.86 -5.46
CA ASP A 284 14.96 18.19 -5.34
C ASP A 284 13.96 19.21 -4.79
N ARG A 285 12.72 19.18 -5.29
CA ARG A 285 11.63 20.02 -4.79
C ARG A 285 11.34 19.74 -3.32
N ARG A 286 11.28 18.47 -2.93
CA ARG A 286 11.09 18.03 -1.55
C ARG A 286 12.23 18.51 -0.62
N HIS A 287 13.48 18.43 -1.06
CA HIS A 287 14.63 18.87 -0.28
C HIS A 287 14.68 20.40 -0.12
N LYS A 288 14.36 21.14 -1.18
CA LYS A 288 14.35 22.62 -1.19
C LYS A 288 13.23 23.22 -0.35
N ALA A 289 12.14 22.49 -0.14
CA ALA A 289 11.02 22.96 0.67
C ALA A 289 11.48 23.23 2.12
N THR A 290 11.29 24.45 2.61
CA THR A 290 11.64 24.85 3.98
C THR A 290 10.42 25.17 4.84
N LYS A 291 9.35 25.68 4.21
CA LYS A 291 8.12 26.05 4.91
C LYS A 291 7.32 24.79 5.24
N LYS A 292 6.82 24.74 6.46
CA LYS A 292 5.97 23.65 6.93
C LYS A 292 4.49 24.01 6.82
N VAL A 293 3.65 22.99 6.71
CA VAL A 293 2.20 23.06 6.91
C VAL A 293 1.83 22.02 7.97
N LYS A 294 1.21 22.46 9.05
CA LYS A 294 0.81 21.60 10.17
C LYS A 294 -0.57 21.02 9.90
N ILE A 295 -0.65 19.70 9.79
CA ILE A 295 -1.91 18.97 9.54
C ILE A 295 -2.20 18.02 10.69
N GLY A 296 -3.37 18.20 11.32
CA GLY A 296 -3.87 17.30 12.34
C GLY A 296 -4.61 16.11 11.72
N LEU A 297 -4.18 14.88 12.02
CA LEU A 297 -4.91 13.65 11.66
C LEU A 297 -5.76 13.19 12.83
N VAL A 298 -7.06 13.43 12.77
CA VAL A 298 -8.01 13.04 13.83
C VAL A 298 -8.49 11.61 13.56
N GLY A 299 -7.92 10.66 14.26
CA GLY A 299 -8.17 9.24 14.06
C GLY A 299 -8.09 8.41 15.32
N LYS A 300 -8.50 7.15 15.23
CA LYS A 300 -8.47 6.19 16.34
C LYS A 300 -7.28 5.22 16.31
N TYR A 301 -6.53 5.21 15.22
CA TYR A 301 -5.33 4.39 15.09
C TYR A 301 -4.11 5.30 15.24
N ASP A 302 -3.20 4.94 16.13
CA ASP A 302 -1.95 5.65 16.39
C ASP A 302 -0.75 5.03 15.65
N LEU A 303 -1.00 4.08 14.75
CA LEU A 303 -0.03 3.43 13.88
C LEU A 303 -0.01 4.11 12.50
N GLN A 304 1.17 4.50 12.03
CA GLN A 304 1.35 5.16 10.74
C GLN A 304 0.85 4.33 9.56
N ASP A 305 1.06 3.03 9.57
CA ASP A 305 0.65 2.14 8.50
C ASP A 305 -0.87 2.01 8.36
N ALA A 306 -1.65 2.32 9.41
CA ALA A 306 -3.11 2.36 9.35
C ALA A 306 -3.66 3.52 8.47
N TYR A 307 -2.83 4.54 8.20
CA TYR A 307 -3.17 5.72 7.39
C TYR A 307 -2.12 6.00 6.30
N LYS A 308 -1.44 4.95 5.83
CA LYS A 308 -0.29 5.07 4.93
C LYS A 308 -0.58 5.90 3.68
N SER A 309 -1.68 5.63 3.00
CA SER A 309 -2.07 6.37 1.79
C SER A 309 -2.35 7.85 2.07
N ILE A 310 -2.93 8.18 3.22
CA ILE A 310 -3.16 9.58 3.63
C ILE A 310 -1.82 10.30 3.88
N LEU A 311 -0.90 9.65 4.60
CA LEU A 311 0.43 10.20 4.88
C LEU A 311 1.22 10.46 3.60
N GLU A 312 1.20 9.50 2.67
CA GLU A 312 1.86 9.63 1.38
C GLU A 312 1.22 10.74 0.52
N ALA A 313 -0.12 10.81 0.48
CA ALA A 313 -0.83 11.85 -0.25
C ALA A 313 -0.52 13.25 0.29
N LEU A 314 -0.51 13.44 1.62
CA LEU A 314 -0.14 14.70 2.25
C LEU A 314 1.31 15.08 1.97
N SER A 315 2.23 14.13 2.02
CA SER A 315 3.64 14.34 1.72
C SER A 315 3.85 14.79 0.27
N GLN A 316 3.17 14.14 -0.69
CA GLN A 316 3.23 14.49 -2.11
C GLN A 316 2.58 15.84 -2.38
N ALA A 317 1.40 16.11 -1.82
CA ALA A 317 0.71 17.39 -1.95
C ALA A 317 1.54 18.54 -1.38
N ALA A 318 2.16 18.34 -0.21
CA ALA A 318 3.06 19.34 0.37
C ALA A 318 4.26 19.61 -0.55
N THR A 319 4.90 18.56 -1.08
CA THR A 319 6.01 18.69 -2.03
C THR A 319 5.59 19.43 -3.29
N TYR A 320 4.41 19.13 -3.84
CA TYR A 320 3.87 19.82 -5.02
C TYR A 320 3.66 21.33 -4.77
N ASN A 321 3.32 21.70 -3.55
CA ASN A 321 3.13 23.09 -3.13
C ASN A 321 4.38 23.72 -2.49
N ASP A 322 5.58 23.16 -2.67
CA ASP A 322 6.85 23.62 -2.11
C ASP A 322 6.82 23.77 -0.57
N ARG A 323 6.19 22.79 0.09
CA ARG A 323 6.01 22.70 1.55
C ARG A 323 6.49 21.35 2.07
N LYS A 324 6.67 21.28 3.38
CA LYS A 324 6.82 20.03 4.14
C LYS A 324 5.57 19.82 4.98
N ALA A 325 4.96 18.64 4.86
CA ALA A 325 3.89 18.25 5.76
C ALA A 325 4.46 17.98 7.16
N ASP A 326 3.94 18.69 8.15
CA ASP A 326 4.20 18.49 9.58
C ASP A 326 2.95 17.88 10.18
N ILE A 327 2.94 16.55 10.31
CA ILE A 327 1.72 15.77 10.58
C ILE A 327 1.65 15.44 12.07
N HIS A 328 0.52 15.80 12.68
CA HIS A 328 0.22 15.60 14.09
C HIS A 328 -0.93 14.61 14.25
N PHE A 329 -0.68 13.46 14.89
CA PHE A 329 -1.73 12.49 15.20
C PHE A 329 -2.53 12.96 16.42
N ILE A 330 -3.84 13.09 16.23
CA ILE A 330 -4.80 13.49 17.27
C ILE A 330 -5.71 12.29 17.54
N ASN A 331 -5.51 11.64 18.69
CA ASN A 331 -6.29 10.45 19.04
C ASN A 331 -7.73 10.85 19.39
N SER A 332 -8.66 10.43 18.52
CA SER A 332 -10.09 10.77 18.68
C SER A 332 -10.76 10.12 19.88
N GLU A 333 -10.19 9.08 20.48
CA GLU A 333 -10.74 8.48 21.71
C GLU A 333 -10.45 9.32 22.97
N LYS A 334 -9.41 10.16 22.91
CA LYS A 334 -8.97 11.02 24.02
C LYS A 334 -9.41 12.47 23.86
N LEU A 335 -10.04 12.81 22.74
CA LEU A 335 -10.41 14.18 22.42
C LEU A 335 -11.77 14.53 23.02
N THR A 336 -11.82 15.66 23.73
CA THR A 336 -12.99 16.17 24.45
C THR A 336 -13.14 17.68 24.25
N ASP A 337 -14.30 18.27 24.58
CA ASP A 337 -14.49 19.73 24.52
C ASP A 337 -13.48 20.49 25.42
N ALA A 338 -12.93 19.85 26.45
CA ALA A 338 -11.98 20.50 27.36
C ALA A 338 -10.55 20.60 26.79
N ASN A 339 -10.15 19.72 25.86
CA ASN A 339 -8.78 19.66 25.37
C ASN A 339 -8.65 19.89 23.84
N VAL A 340 -9.74 19.99 23.11
CA VAL A 340 -9.75 20.12 21.65
C VAL A 340 -9.03 21.37 21.14
N GLU A 341 -9.19 22.50 21.84
CA GLU A 341 -8.52 23.74 21.50
C GLU A 341 -7.00 23.59 21.52
N GLU A 342 -6.46 23.00 22.59
CA GLU A 342 -5.01 22.77 22.72
C GLU A 342 -4.46 21.91 21.58
N GLN A 343 -5.22 20.91 21.14
CA GLN A 343 -4.81 19.95 20.11
C GLN A 343 -4.90 20.52 18.70
N ILE A 344 -5.84 21.45 18.42
CA ILE A 344 -6.18 21.85 17.03
C ILE A 344 -5.81 23.30 16.71
N LYS A 345 -5.76 24.21 17.68
CA LYS A 345 -5.58 25.66 17.43
C LYS A 345 -4.35 26.04 16.61
N GLU A 346 -3.29 25.24 16.65
CA GLU A 346 -2.07 25.49 15.89
C GLU A 346 -2.01 24.75 14.54
N MET A 347 -3.04 23.99 14.17
CA MET A 347 -3.09 23.29 12.90
C MET A 347 -3.53 24.20 11.79
N ASP A 348 -2.83 24.16 10.65
CA ASP A 348 -3.24 24.85 9.41
C ASP A 348 -4.46 24.18 8.76
N GLY A 349 -4.72 22.92 9.10
CA GLY A 349 -5.89 22.16 8.70
C GLY A 349 -5.94 20.79 9.40
N ILE A 350 -7.11 20.16 9.36
CA ILE A 350 -7.30 18.81 9.93
C ILE A 350 -7.91 17.84 8.93
N ILE A 351 -7.55 16.57 9.03
CA ILE A 351 -8.20 15.46 8.35
C ILE A 351 -8.92 14.60 9.37
N ILE A 352 -10.21 14.39 9.15
CA ILE A 352 -10.99 13.40 9.92
C ILE A 352 -10.82 12.06 9.21
N CYS A 353 -10.08 11.18 9.85
CA CYS A 353 -9.61 9.92 9.24
C CYS A 353 -10.74 8.90 9.03
N PRO A 354 -10.57 7.97 8.07
CA PRO A 354 -11.47 6.83 7.87
C PRO A 354 -11.48 5.86 9.07
N GLY A 355 -12.36 4.87 9.03
CA GLY A 355 -12.47 3.81 10.02
C GLY A 355 -13.84 3.15 9.99
N PHE A 356 -14.10 2.25 10.95
CA PHE A 356 -15.36 1.53 11.12
C PHE A 356 -15.77 1.50 12.59
N GLY A 357 -17.08 1.40 12.85
CA GLY A 357 -17.65 1.24 14.17
C GLY A 357 -17.57 2.47 15.08
N GLN A 358 -18.12 2.35 16.28
CA GLN A 358 -18.39 3.48 17.18
C GLN A 358 -17.17 4.04 17.92
N ARG A 359 -16.08 3.29 18.04
CA ARG A 359 -14.89 3.69 18.79
C ARG A 359 -14.29 5.00 18.25
N GLY A 360 -14.11 6.00 19.11
CA GLY A 360 -13.49 7.29 18.79
C GLY A 360 -14.37 8.27 17.98
N ILE A 361 -15.67 7.99 17.79
CA ILE A 361 -16.59 8.82 17.02
C ILE A 361 -16.89 10.14 17.72
N GLU A 362 -17.14 10.13 19.00
CA GLU A 362 -17.49 11.35 19.77
C GLU A 362 -16.35 12.38 19.69
N GLY A 363 -15.09 11.95 19.82
CA GLY A 363 -13.98 12.86 19.65
C GLY A 363 -13.85 13.43 18.24
N LYS A 364 -14.26 12.67 17.21
CA LYS A 364 -14.36 13.22 15.84
C LYS A 364 -15.41 14.33 15.76
N PHE A 365 -16.59 14.15 16.36
CA PHE A 365 -17.60 15.20 16.42
C PHE A 365 -17.09 16.46 17.13
N VAL A 366 -16.36 16.28 18.25
CA VAL A 366 -15.73 17.40 18.97
C VAL A 366 -14.74 18.16 18.07
N ALA A 367 -13.86 17.43 17.37
CA ALA A 367 -12.91 18.04 16.43
C ALA A 367 -13.59 18.79 15.29
N ILE A 368 -14.62 18.20 14.68
CA ILE A 368 -15.36 18.79 13.56
C ILE A 368 -16.08 20.06 14.02
N LYS A 369 -16.76 20.01 15.17
CA LYS A 369 -17.45 21.17 15.78
C LYS A 369 -16.46 22.31 16.03
N TYR A 370 -15.33 22.03 16.66
CA TYR A 370 -14.28 23.02 16.91
C TYR A 370 -13.79 23.62 15.59
N ALA A 371 -13.40 22.81 14.64
CA ALA A 371 -12.89 23.26 13.36
C ALA A 371 -13.90 24.13 12.59
N ARG A 372 -15.16 23.72 12.54
CA ARG A 372 -16.24 24.49 11.89
C ARG A 372 -16.46 25.85 12.55
N THR A 373 -16.48 25.91 13.89
CA THR A 373 -16.74 27.16 14.62
C THR A 373 -15.53 28.10 14.65
N HIS A 374 -14.31 27.58 14.41
CA HIS A 374 -13.06 28.37 14.40
C HIS A 374 -12.46 28.52 12.99
N ASN A 375 -13.20 28.12 11.93
CA ASN A 375 -12.78 28.22 10.53
C ASN A 375 -11.45 27.49 10.23
N VAL A 376 -11.17 26.37 10.90
CA VAL A 376 -10.03 25.51 10.57
C VAL A 376 -10.37 24.67 9.33
N PRO A 377 -9.55 24.73 8.25
CA PRO A 377 -9.75 23.88 7.08
C PRO A 377 -9.86 22.40 7.45
N THR A 378 -10.93 21.75 7.00
CA THR A 378 -11.25 20.37 7.41
C THR A 378 -11.60 19.51 6.21
N PHE A 379 -11.06 18.31 6.15
CA PHE A 379 -11.38 17.30 5.15
C PHE A 379 -11.72 15.97 5.80
N GLY A 380 -12.88 15.40 5.46
CA GLY A 380 -13.31 14.10 5.98
C GLY A 380 -13.18 13.00 4.93
N ILE A 381 -12.56 11.89 5.30
CA ILE A 381 -12.39 10.72 4.42
C ILE A 381 -13.25 9.57 4.91
N CYS A 382 -14.14 9.03 4.05
CA CYS A 382 -15.04 7.91 4.33
C CYS A 382 -15.85 8.15 5.63
N LEU A 383 -15.60 7.42 6.71
CA LEU A 383 -16.22 7.65 8.02
C LEU A 383 -16.04 9.11 8.50
N GLY A 384 -14.92 9.73 8.17
CA GLY A 384 -14.68 11.16 8.50
C GLY A 384 -15.69 12.09 7.84
N MET A 385 -15.97 11.90 6.55
CA MET A 385 -17.02 12.64 5.84
C MET A 385 -18.41 12.36 6.46
N GLN A 386 -18.70 11.11 6.78
CA GLN A 386 -19.95 10.73 7.44
C GLN A 386 -20.12 11.44 8.79
N CYS A 387 -19.05 11.50 9.61
CA CYS A 387 -19.05 12.26 10.86
C CYS A 387 -19.28 13.75 10.64
N MET A 388 -18.73 14.35 9.57
CA MET A 388 -18.98 15.77 9.24
C MET A 388 -20.45 16.01 8.91
N ALA A 389 -21.09 15.13 8.14
CA ALA A 389 -22.51 15.23 7.83
C ALA A 389 -23.39 15.10 9.09
N ILE A 390 -23.06 14.17 9.98
CA ILE A 390 -23.78 13.97 11.25
C ILE A 390 -23.62 15.18 12.18
N GLU A 391 -22.39 15.69 12.34
CA GLU A 391 -22.13 16.87 13.19
C GLU A 391 -22.91 18.08 12.71
N PHE A 392 -22.88 18.32 11.40
CA PHE A 392 -23.62 19.43 10.80
C PHE A 392 -25.14 19.28 11.01
N ALA A 393 -25.68 18.09 10.80
CA ALA A 393 -27.08 17.81 11.04
C ALA A 393 -27.49 18.06 12.51
N ARG A 394 -26.68 17.65 13.46
CA ARG A 394 -26.92 17.84 14.90
C ARG A 394 -26.84 19.29 15.32
N ASN A 395 -25.77 19.99 14.93
CA ASN A 395 -25.41 21.28 15.52
C ASN A 395 -25.83 22.49 14.66
N VAL A 396 -26.15 22.29 13.38
CA VAL A 396 -26.56 23.38 12.48
C VAL A 396 -28.02 23.23 12.07
N LEU A 397 -28.48 22.01 11.72
CA LEU A 397 -29.87 21.77 11.34
C LEU A 397 -30.80 21.51 12.53
N GLY A 398 -30.24 21.24 13.73
CA GLY A 398 -31.02 20.98 14.93
C GLY A 398 -31.59 19.57 15.07
N TYR A 399 -31.15 18.62 14.22
CA TYR A 399 -31.50 17.21 14.34
C TYR A 399 -30.60 16.55 15.39
N THR A 400 -30.85 16.81 16.66
CA THR A 400 -29.96 16.42 17.78
C THR A 400 -29.68 14.91 17.88
N ASP A 401 -30.56 14.10 17.32
CA ASP A 401 -30.50 12.63 17.25
C ASP A 401 -29.99 12.11 15.89
N ALA A 402 -29.56 12.99 14.99
CA ALA A 402 -29.00 12.57 13.70
C ALA A 402 -27.80 11.62 13.88
N ASN A 403 -27.78 10.52 13.13
CA ASN A 403 -26.74 9.52 13.23
C ASN A 403 -26.56 8.73 11.93
N SER A 404 -25.60 7.81 11.94
CA SER A 404 -25.47 6.72 10.97
C SER A 404 -26.17 5.48 11.48
N ARG A 405 -26.84 4.74 10.61
CA ARG A 405 -27.39 3.42 10.94
C ARG A 405 -26.31 2.38 11.26
N GLU A 406 -25.06 2.61 10.94
CA GLU A 406 -23.94 1.80 11.43
C GLU A 406 -23.78 1.91 12.96
N MET A 407 -24.07 3.08 13.51
CA MET A 407 -23.86 3.40 14.92
C MET A 407 -25.13 3.28 15.75
N ASP A 408 -26.27 3.59 15.13
CA ASP A 408 -27.59 3.48 15.74
C ASP A 408 -28.64 3.10 14.67
N GLU A 409 -29.00 1.82 14.65
CA GLU A 409 -29.98 1.27 13.68
C GLU A 409 -31.36 1.93 13.78
N LYS A 410 -31.68 2.52 14.94
CA LYS A 410 -33.00 3.08 15.25
C LYS A 410 -33.05 4.60 15.15
N THR A 411 -31.97 5.24 14.76
CA THR A 411 -31.95 6.71 14.66
C THR A 411 -33.10 7.21 13.77
N PRO A 412 -33.88 8.19 14.23
CA PRO A 412 -34.98 8.76 13.42
C PRO A 412 -34.44 9.66 12.29
N HIS A 413 -33.25 10.25 12.46
CA HIS A 413 -32.60 11.08 11.45
C HIS A 413 -31.30 10.39 10.95
N ASN A 414 -31.48 9.39 10.09
CA ASN A 414 -30.39 8.60 9.49
C ASN A 414 -29.75 9.33 8.31
N VAL A 415 -29.00 10.38 8.62
CA VAL A 415 -28.27 11.18 7.60
C VAL A 415 -27.20 10.38 6.88
N ILE A 416 -26.78 9.28 7.47
CA ILE A 416 -25.96 8.24 6.88
C ILE A 416 -26.72 6.92 6.97
N ASP A 417 -26.93 6.27 5.83
CA ASP A 417 -27.72 5.03 5.76
C ASP A 417 -26.96 3.92 5.03
N ILE A 418 -27.41 2.69 5.25
CA ILE A 418 -26.90 1.54 4.51
C ILE A 418 -27.34 1.62 3.05
N MET A 419 -26.41 1.35 2.13
CA MET A 419 -26.73 1.29 0.70
C MET A 419 -27.74 0.18 0.40
N GLU A 420 -28.66 0.40 -0.54
CA GLU A 420 -29.71 -0.57 -0.85
C GLU A 420 -29.17 -1.96 -1.21
N GLU A 421 -28.12 -2.01 -2.02
CA GLU A 421 -27.44 -3.25 -2.41
C GLU A 421 -26.74 -3.98 -1.26
N GLN A 422 -26.54 -3.30 -0.13
CA GLN A 422 -25.87 -3.85 1.05
C GLN A 422 -26.82 -4.47 2.07
N LYS A 423 -28.14 -4.24 1.95
CA LYS A 423 -29.15 -4.70 2.94
C LYS A 423 -29.29 -6.22 3.05
N ALA A 424 -29.02 -6.95 1.96
CA ALA A 424 -29.17 -8.40 1.90
C ALA A 424 -27.86 -9.18 2.10
N ILE A 425 -26.77 -8.50 2.41
CA ILE A 425 -25.46 -9.12 2.51
C ILE A 425 -25.22 -9.74 3.89
N THR A 426 -24.83 -11.02 3.91
CA THR A 426 -24.49 -11.78 5.13
C THR A 426 -23.00 -11.94 5.36
N ASN A 427 -22.20 -11.98 4.29
CA ASN A 427 -20.73 -12.06 4.37
C ASN A 427 -20.13 -10.67 4.48
N MET A 428 -19.18 -10.47 5.41
CA MET A 428 -18.55 -9.15 5.64
C MET A 428 -17.36 -8.86 4.71
N GLY A 429 -16.56 -9.85 4.37
CA GLY A 429 -15.36 -9.67 3.52
C GLY A 429 -15.72 -9.55 2.04
N GLY A 430 -15.08 -8.59 1.33
CA GLY A 430 -15.21 -8.43 -0.11
C GLY A 430 -16.58 -8.02 -0.64
N THR A 431 -17.47 -7.49 0.20
CA THR A 431 -18.87 -7.24 -0.14
C THR A 431 -19.32 -5.78 -0.03
N MET A 432 -18.45 -4.88 0.39
CA MET A 432 -18.70 -3.44 0.39
C MET A 432 -18.76 -2.88 -1.03
N ARG A 433 -19.13 -1.61 -1.18
CA ARG A 433 -18.87 -0.88 -2.42
C ARG A 433 -17.37 -0.70 -2.55
N LEU A 434 -16.77 -1.43 -3.49
CA LEU A 434 -15.33 -1.56 -3.64
C LEU A 434 -14.88 -1.22 -5.07
N GLY A 435 -13.73 -0.56 -5.18
CA GLY A 435 -13.10 -0.27 -6.47
C GLY A 435 -13.39 1.13 -7.00
N ALA A 436 -12.99 1.35 -8.24
CA ALA A 436 -13.09 2.66 -8.89
C ALA A 436 -14.51 2.91 -9.40
N TYR A 437 -15.05 4.08 -9.06
CA TYR A 437 -16.33 4.57 -9.56
C TYR A 437 -16.15 5.96 -10.16
N GLU A 438 -16.93 6.25 -11.19
CA GLU A 438 -16.95 7.54 -11.83
C GLU A 438 -17.53 8.60 -10.89
N CYS A 439 -16.87 9.77 -10.85
CA CYS A 439 -17.34 10.95 -10.16
C CYS A 439 -17.32 12.13 -11.14
N ILE A 440 -18.45 12.83 -11.27
CA ILE A 440 -18.58 14.03 -12.11
C ILE A 440 -18.42 15.24 -11.22
N LEU A 441 -17.39 16.03 -11.49
CA LEU A 441 -17.06 17.23 -10.70
C LEU A 441 -17.75 18.46 -11.26
N ASP A 442 -18.25 19.28 -10.36
CA ASP A 442 -18.69 20.63 -10.72
C ASP A 442 -17.48 21.51 -11.07
N GLN A 443 -17.50 22.11 -12.25
CA GLN A 443 -16.40 22.91 -12.80
C GLN A 443 -16.04 24.15 -11.94
N HIS A 444 -16.92 24.58 -11.04
CA HIS A 444 -16.67 25.68 -10.10
C HIS A 444 -16.17 25.22 -8.72
N SER A 445 -15.94 23.92 -8.54
CA SER A 445 -15.48 23.37 -7.27
C SER A 445 -13.95 23.43 -7.13
N LYS A 446 -13.48 23.55 -5.89
CA LYS A 446 -12.04 23.39 -5.57
C LYS A 446 -11.50 21.99 -5.95
N THR A 447 -12.35 20.98 -5.95
CA THR A 447 -12.00 19.64 -6.38
C THR A 447 -11.69 19.63 -7.87
N PHE A 448 -12.51 20.29 -8.70
CA PHE A 448 -12.22 20.44 -10.12
C PHE A 448 -10.92 21.22 -10.37
N GLU A 449 -10.65 22.29 -9.59
CA GLU A 449 -9.38 23.02 -9.68
C GLU A 449 -8.16 22.12 -9.41
N ALA A 450 -8.31 21.15 -8.51
CA ALA A 450 -7.25 20.20 -8.17
C ALA A 450 -7.06 19.11 -9.24
N TYR A 451 -8.14 18.49 -9.71
CA TYR A 451 -8.09 17.41 -10.71
C TYR A 451 -7.96 17.91 -12.15
N LYS A 452 -8.44 19.10 -12.46
CA LYS A 452 -8.49 19.69 -13.81
C LYS A 452 -9.21 18.82 -14.83
N SER A 453 -10.17 18.04 -14.37
CA SER A 453 -10.99 17.12 -15.16
C SER A 453 -12.39 17.08 -14.57
N GLU A 454 -13.41 17.07 -15.42
CA GLU A 454 -14.81 16.92 -15.01
C GLU A 454 -15.14 15.47 -14.63
N HIS A 455 -14.58 14.51 -15.36
CA HIS A 455 -14.75 13.10 -15.13
C HIS A 455 -13.50 12.53 -14.45
N ILE A 456 -13.66 12.01 -13.24
CA ILE A 456 -12.61 11.34 -12.48
C ILE A 456 -13.09 9.98 -12.01
N GLN A 457 -12.16 9.14 -11.59
CA GLN A 457 -12.46 7.87 -10.94
C GLN A 457 -11.84 7.86 -9.55
N GLU A 458 -12.67 7.59 -8.55
CA GLU A 458 -12.23 7.44 -7.17
C GLU A 458 -12.54 6.04 -6.65
N ARG A 459 -11.66 5.51 -5.81
CA ARG A 459 -11.83 4.18 -5.22
C ARG A 459 -12.62 4.26 -3.94
N HIS A 460 -13.63 3.42 -3.86
CA HIS A 460 -14.53 3.32 -2.72
C HIS A 460 -14.20 2.08 -1.88
N ARG A 461 -14.42 2.22 -0.56
CA ARG A 461 -14.44 1.13 0.41
C ARG A 461 -15.39 1.49 1.54
N HIS A 462 -16.69 1.32 1.32
CA HIS A 462 -17.71 1.62 2.32
C HIS A 462 -18.99 0.82 2.09
N ARG A 463 -19.79 0.68 3.16
CA ARG A 463 -21.11 0.03 3.17
C ARG A 463 -22.23 1.03 3.41
N TYR A 464 -21.92 2.10 4.11
CA TYR A 464 -22.82 3.19 4.43
C TYR A 464 -22.47 4.42 3.62
N GLU A 465 -23.49 5.20 3.24
CA GLU A 465 -23.30 6.41 2.45
C GLU A 465 -24.24 7.52 2.92
N PHE A 466 -24.01 8.73 2.38
CA PHE A 466 -24.88 9.87 2.65
C PHE A 466 -26.31 9.62 2.15
N ASN A 467 -27.30 9.82 3.04
CA ASN A 467 -28.71 9.71 2.69
C ASN A 467 -29.19 10.92 1.90
N ASN A 468 -29.51 10.72 0.63
CA ASN A 468 -29.90 11.79 -0.29
C ASN A 468 -31.21 12.52 0.12
N ASP A 469 -32.04 11.95 0.98
CA ASP A 469 -33.24 12.62 1.51
C ASP A 469 -32.88 13.91 2.28
N TYR A 470 -31.68 13.96 2.87
CA TYR A 470 -31.14 15.12 3.60
C TYR A 470 -30.29 16.06 2.74
N LYS A 471 -30.09 15.76 1.45
CA LYS A 471 -29.22 16.56 0.57
C LYS A 471 -29.66 18.01 0.48
N HIS A 472 -30.95 18.25 0.32
CA HIS A 472 -31.51 19.61 0.19
C HIS A 472 -31.25 20.43 1.47
N CYS A 473 -31.52 19.86 2.63
CA CYS A 473 -31.31 20.55 3.91
C CYS A 473 -29.84 20.95 4.13
N LEU A 474 -28.90 20.02 3.85
CA LEU A 474 -27.48 20.25 4.02
C LEU A 474 -26.92 21.30 3.04
N LEU A 475 -27.36 21.28 1.78
CA LEU A 475 -26.92 22.24 0.77
C LEU A 475 -27.52 23.64 1.02
N TYR A 476 -28.76 23.75 1.45
CA TYR A 476 -29.42 25.03 1.65
C TYR A 476 -28.86 25.82 2.85
N THR A 477 -28.47 25.12 3.90
CA THR A 477 -27.98 25.73 5.15
C THR A 477 -26.45 25.74 5.28
N SER A 478 -25.74 25.09 4.35
CA SER A 478 -24.29 25.07 4.36
C SER A 478 -23.74 26.47 4.04
N PRO A 479 -22.86 27.04 4.88
CA PRO A 479 -22.18 28.31 4.59
C PRO A 479 -21.08 28.16 3.53
N SER A 480 -21.27 27.28 2.56
CA SER A 480 -20.36 27.09 1.43
C SER A 480 -20.19 28.41 0.68
N PRO A 481 -19.00 28.71 0.11
CA PRO A 481 -18.78 29.86 -0.75
C PRO A 481 -19.79 29.99 -1.90
N ARG A 482 -20.45 28.90 -2.31
CA ARG A 482 -21.55 28.91 -3.29
C ARG A 482 -22.80 29.61 -2.82
N ASP A 483 -23.12 29.50 -1.54
CA ASP A 483 -24.35 30.12 -0.99
C ASP A 483 -24.19 31.61 -0.77
N ARG A 484 -22.96 32.10 -0.57
CA ARG A 484 -22.64 33.53 -0.45
C ARG A 484 -22.67 34.30 -1.78
N GLN A 485 -22.62 33.59 -2.92
CA GLN A 485 -22.69 34.23 -4.25
C GLN A 485 -24.11 34.31 -4.81
N LYS A 486 -25.11 33.76 -4.14
CA LYS A 486 -26.52 33.80 -4.53
C LYS A 486 -27.39 34.69 -3.66
N SER A 487 -26.82 35.33 -2.63
CA SER A 487 -27.51 36.34 -1.78
C SER A 487 -27.13 37.77 -2.14
#